data_edb88a471fd277b3c6a3b4b863651978
#
_entry.id   edb88a471fd277b3c6a3b4b863651978
#
_cell.length_a   1.000
_cell.length_b   1.000
_cell.length_c   1.000
_cell.angle_alpha   90.00
_cell.angle_beta   90.00
_cell.angle_gamma   90.00
#
_symmetry.space_group_name_H-M   'P 1'
#
loop_
_entity.id
_entity.type
_entity.pdbx_description
1 polymer ?
#
loop_
_entity_poly.entity_id
_entity_poly.type
_entity_poly.pdbx_seq_one_letter_code
_entity_poly.pdbx_strand_id
1 'polypeptide(L)'
;MSDWSFTLLINQPLTPEQADAFDHCDAFADGSVSYTLGPDNPEAYPHSPSAEALRQLSCDIEAPTLLDAIAQVARDVRLIPGLRAVGVRYDDTVTLEEAAQRCGRSHHELVELAKSQRRTADGFPQPESGSDGTEFYSWRKIAASLARLGDARTEAPRDLVIADRALRLAEALEGADVLPGTLHSLGLPLA
;
A
#
# COMPACT_ATOMS: atom_id res chain seq x y z
N MET A 1 10.78 13.74 -10.75
CA MET A 1 9.90 12.59 -10.51
C MET A 1 9.88 12.41 -9.00
N SER A 2 8.84 11.85 -8.45
CA SER A 2 8.70 11.66 -6.99
C SER A 2 8.74 10.17 -6.68
N ASP A 3 9.32 9.81 -5.53
CA ASP A 3 9.33 8.43 -5.03
C ASP A 3 8.02 8.14 -4.31
N TRP A 4 7.42 7.00 -4.63
CA TRP A 4 6.14 6.56 -4.10
C TRP A 4 6.27 5.18 -3.46
N SER A 5 6.05 5.12 -2.14
CA SER A 5 6.02 3.87 -1.37
C SER A 5 4.58 3.41 -1.16
N PHE A 6 4.28 2.18 -1.52
CA PHE A 6 2.96 1.57 -1.33
C PHE A 6 3.04 0.03 -1.30
N THR A 7 1.99 -0.61 -0.81
CA THR A 7 1.86 -2.08 -0.83
C THR A 7 0.83 -2.49 -1.87
N LEU A 8 1.25 -3.26 -2.87
CA LEU A 8 0.36 -3.87 -3.86
C LEU A 8 -0.12 -5.22 -3.36
N LEU A 9 -1.42 -5.48 -3.47
CA LEU A 9 -2.01 -6.78 -3.14
C LEU A 9 -2.12 -7.63 -4.40
N ILE A 10 -1.71 -8.89 -4.30
CA ILE A 10 -1.76 -9.86 -5.39
C ILE A 10 -2.79 -10.95 -5.13
N ASN A 11 -3.28 -11.56 -6.20
CA ASN A 11 -4.37 -12.56 -6.17
C ASN A 11 -4.04 -13.82 -5.35
N GLN A 12 -2.77 -14.18 -5.24
CA GLN A 12 -2.30 -15.36 -4.49
C GLN A 12 -0.88 -15.13 -3.97
N PRO A 13 -0.43 -15.87 -2.94
CA PRO A 13 0.99 -15.93 -2.59
C PRO A 13 1.81 -16.43 -3.79
N LEU A 14 3.06 -15.94 -3.90
CA LEU A 14 3.96 -16.44 -4.94
C LEU A 14 4.30 -17.92 -4.70
N THR A 15 4.24 -18.72 -5.77
CA THR A 15 4.85 -20.05 -5.77
C THR A 15 6.37 -19.91 -5.96
N PRO A 16 7.18 -20.93 -5.63
CA PRO A 16 8.62 -20.91 -5.89
C PRO A 16 8.96 -20.59 -7.35
N GLU A 17 8.20 -21.12 -8.31
CA GLU A 17 8.39 -20.86 -9.74
C GLU A 17 8.06 -19.43 -10.12
N GLN A 18 7.02 -18.85 -9.50
CA GLN A 18 6.67 -17.43 -9.71
C GLN A 18 7.70 -16.50 -9.07
N ALA A 19 8.27 -16.88 -7.92
CA ALA A 19 9.35 -16.14 -7.28
C ALA A 19 10.61 -16.12 -8.16
N ASP A 20 10.99 -17.28 -8.69
CA ASP A 20 12.10 -17.39 -9.64
C ASP A 20 11.86 -16.54 -10.90
N ALA A 21 10.66 -16.60 -11.46
CA ALA A 21 10.28 -15.77 -12.60
C ALA A 21 10.29 -14.27 -12.27
N PHE A 22 9.93 -13.89 -11.05
CA PHE A 22 9.96 -12.51 -10.56
C PHE A 22 11.40 -11.99 -10.45
N ASP A 23 12.29 -12.79 -9.84
CA ASP A 23 13.70 -12.44 -9.65
C ASP A 23 14.49 -12.32 -10.97
N HIS A 24 14.03 -13.00 -12.02
CA HIS A 24 14.62 -12.94 -13.36
C HIS A 24 13.90 -11.98 -14.32
N CYS A 25 12.86 -11.26 -13.84
CA CYS A 25 12.11 -10.31 -14.67
C CYS A 25 12.81 -8.95 -14.69
N ASP A 26 13.18 -8.47 -15.88
CA ASP A 26 13.84 -7.17 -16.05
C ASP A 26 13.06 -6.00 -15.44
N ALA A 27 11.72 -6.11 -15.37
CA ALA A 27 10.87 -5.07 -14.79
C ALA A 27 11.05 -4.90 -13.27
N PHE A 28 11.65 -5.86 -12.59
CA PHE A 28 11.89 -5.85 -11.13
C PHE A 28 13.37 -5.92 -10.76
N ALA A 29 14.26 -5.88 -11.75
CA ALA A 29 15.70 -6.05 -11.57
C ALA A 29 16.36 -4.92 -10.74
N ASP A 30 15.72 -3.77 -10.63
CA ASP A 30 16.19 -2.62 -9.85
C ASP A 30 15.92 -2.76 -8.34
N GLY A 31 15.17 -3.78 -7.92
CA GLY A 31 14.80 -4.02 -6.52
C GLY A 31 13.73 -3.07 -5.98
N SER A 32 13.10 -2.26 -6.83
CA SER A 32 12.03 -1.32 -6.45
C SER A 32 10.75 -2.01 -5.98
N VAL A 33 10.60 -3.30 -6.27
CA VAL A 33 9.50 -4.15 -5.81
C VAL A 33 10.05 -5.38 -5.11
N SER A 34 9.55 -5.66 -3.91
CA SER A 34 9.96 -6.82 -3.13
C SER A 34 8.76 -7.61 -2.62
N TYR A 35 8.97 -8.89 -2.31
CA TYR A 35 7.95 -9.81 -1.84
C TYR A 35 8.46 -10.66 -0.66
N THR A 36 7.54 -11.34 0.01
CA THR A 36 7.86 -12.31 1.06
C THR A 36 7.43 -13.70 0.62
N LEU A 37 8.35 -14.66 0.65
CA LEU A 37 8.02 -16.08 0.47
C LEU A 37 7.65 -16.72 1.81
N GLY A 38 6.64 -17.59 1.76
CA GLY A 38 6.33 -18.46 2.88
C GLY A 38 7.40 -19.56 3.03
N PRO A 39 7.62 -20.06 4.25
CA PRO A 39 8.48 -21.22 4.44
C PRO A 39 7.84 -22.47 3.85
N ASP A 40 8.66 -23.40 3.35
CA ASP A 40 8.21 -24.69 2.80
C ASP A 40 7.42 -25.53 3.83
N ASN A 41 7.72 -25.37 5.11
CA ASN A 41 7.01 -26.01 6.20
C ASN A 41 6.58 -24.97 7.25
N PRO A 42 5.40 -24.35 7.11
CA PRO A 42 4.92 -23.32 8.03
C PRO A 42 4.82 -23.77 9.50
N GLU A 43 4.55 -25.06 9.74
CA GLU A 43 4.40 -25.60 11.09
C GLU A 43 5.74 -25.65 11.86
N ALA A 44 6.86 -25.66 11.14
CA ALA A 44 8.19 -25.65 11.75
C ALA A 44 8.65 -24.26 12.21
N TYR A 45 7.93 -23.19 11.81
CA TYR A 45 8.31 -21.82 12.09
C TYR A 45 7.22 -21.09 12.88
N PRO A 46 7.41 -20.86 14.21
CA PRO A 46 6.39 -20.22 15.05
C PRO A 46 6.04 -18.77 14.66
N HIS A 47 6.84 -18.16 13.81
CA HIS A 47 6.65 -16.80 13.30
C HIS A 47 6.50 -16.75 11.78
N SER A 48 5.84 -17.74 11.18
CA SER A 48 5.55 -17.73 9.76
C SER A 48 4.74 -16.49 9.38
N PRO A 49 5.03 -15.85 8.21
CA PRO A 49 4.23 -14.76 7.70
C PRO A 49 2.76 -15.15 7.57
N SER A 50 1.86 -14.23 7.86
CA SER A 50 0.43 -14.49 7.67
C SER A 50 0.11 -14.70 6.18
N ALA A 51 -0.95 -15.45 5.88
CA ALA A 51 -1.43 -15.64 4.50
C ALA A 51 -1.70 -14.29 3.78
N GLU A 52 -2.06 -13.26 4.54
CA GLU A 52 -2.23 -11.90 4.03
C GLU A 52 -0.89 -11.25 3.68
N ALA A 53 0.14 -11.40 4.51
CA ALA A 53 1.47 -10.88 4.26
C ALA A 53 2.13 -11.50 3.01
N LEU A 54 1.87 -12.79 2.76
CA LEU A 54 2.37 -13.50 1.58
C LEU A 54 1.71 -13.05 0.26
N ARG A 55 0.67 -12.24 0.32
CA ARG A 55 -0.03 -11.67 -0.84
C ARG A 55 0.26 -10.18 -1.02
N GLN A 56 1.40 -9.72 -0.52
CA GLN A 56 1.79 -8.31 -0.55
C GLN A 56 3.13 -8.16 -1.28
N LEU A 57 3.20 -7.14 -2.11
CA LEU A 57 4.44 -6.64 -2.69
C LEU A 57 4.69 -5.26 -2.10
N SER A 58 5.88 -5.04 -1.56
CA SER A 58 6.35 -3.72 -1.15
C SER A 58 6.96 -3.02 -2.35
N CYS A 59 6.50 -1.82 -2.65
CA CYS A 59 6.85 -1.07 -3.85
C CYS A 59 7.38 0.30 -3.49
N ASP A 60 8.55 0.67 -4.05
CA ASP A 60 9.18 1.98 -3.97
C ASP A 60 9.48 2.44 -5.41
N ILE A 61 8.59 3.23 -6.00
CA ILE A 61 8.58 3.52 -7.45
C ILE A 61 8.71 5.00 -7.72
N GLU A 62 9.66 5.35 -8.58
CA GLU A 62 9.79 6.71 -9.10
C GLU A 62 8.83 6.93 -10.28
N ALA A 63 7.85 7.83 -10.10
CA ALA A 63 6.86 8.14 -11.13
C ALA A 63 6.36 9.60 -11.02
N PRO A 64 5.69 10.14 -12.07
CA PRO A 64 5.09 11.47 -12.02
C PRO A 64 3.97 11.59 -10.98
N THR A 65 3.14 10.56 -10.83
CA THR A 65 2.04 10.49 -9.86
C THR A 65 2.00 9.13 -9.17
N LEU A 66 1.37 9.06 -7.99
CA LEU A 66 1.13 7.79 -7.30
C LEU A 66 0.28 6.83 -8.17
N LEU A 67 -0.68 7.35 -8.91
CA LEU A 67 -1.51 6.54 -9.81
C LEU A 67 -0.68 5.90 -10.94
N ASP A 68 0.27 6.66 -11.53
CA ASP A 68 1.18 6.14 -12.54
C ASP A 68 2.10 5.04 -11.96
N ALA A 69 2.64 5.25 -10.75
CA ALA A 69 3.45 4.26 -10.05
C ALA A 69 2.70 2.94 -9.85
N ILE A 70 1.46 3.01 -9.31
CA ILE A 70 0.63 1.83 -9.08
C ILE A 70 0.27 1.15 -10.40
N ALA A 71 -0.10 1.91 -11.44
CA ALA A 71 -0.45 1.38 -12.74
C ALA A 71 0.74 0.67 -13.41
N GLN A 72 1.96 1.20 -13.26
CA GLN A 72 3.18 0.58 -13.75
C GLN A 72 3.37 -0.80 -13.11
N VAL A 73 3.43 -0.88 -11.79
CA VAL A 73 3.66 -2.17 -11.09
C VAL A 73 2.53 -3.15 -11.34
N ALA A 74 1.26 -2.70 -11.36
CA ALA A 74 0.11 -3.56 -11.65
C ALA A 74 0.16 -4.17 -13.07
N ARG A 75 0.74 -3.45 -14.04
CA ARG A 75 1.01 -3.97 -15.38
C ARG A 75 2.16 -4.97 -15.36
N ASP A 76 3.26 -4.62 -14.70
CA ASP A 76 4.50 -5.39 -14.72
C ASP A 76 4.34 -6.73 -13.97
N VAL A 77 3.54 -6.79 -12.91
CA VAL A 77 3.17 -8.03 -12.20
C VAL A 77 2.50 -9.06 -13.13
N ARG A 78 1.79 -8.61 -14.18
CA ARG A 78 1.17 -9.52 -15.16
C ARG A 78 2.19 -10.21 -16.09
N LEU A 79 3.45 -9.79 -16.08
CA LEU A 79 4.54 -10.49 -16.78
C LEU A 79 4.85 -11.83 -16.12
N ILE A 80 4.50 -11.98 -14.83
CA ILE A 80 4.65 -13.24 -14.11
C ILE A 80 3.39 -14.09 -14.32
N PRO A 81 3.50 -15.29 -14.89
CA PRO A 81 2.35 -16.12 -15.23
C PRO A 81 1.43 -16.40 -14.04
N GLY A 82 0.14 -16.10 -14.21
CA GLY A 82 -0.90 -16.33 -13.19
C GLY A 82 -0.91 -15.32 -12.03
N LEU A 83 -0.01 -14.33 -12.04
CA LEU A 83 0.03 -13.28 -11.04
C LEU A 83 -0.67 -12.02 -11.54
N ARG A 84 -1.40 -11.34 -10.65
CA ARG A 84 -2.03 -10.04 -10.93
C ARG A 84 -2.27 -9.24 -9.67
N ALA A 85 -2.29 -7.93 -9.81
CA ALA A 85 -2.68 -7.01 -8.78
C ALA A 85 -4.20 -7.03 -8.58
N VAL A 86 -4.66 -7.11 -7.33
CA VAL A 86 -6.08 -7.14 -6.95
C VAL A 86 -6.48 -6.02 -5.99
N GLY A 87 -5.53 -5.21 -5.57
CA GLY A 87 -5.75 -4.05 -4.71
C GLY A 87 -4.44 -3.38 -4.37
N VAL A 88 -4.54 -2.24 -3.71
CA VAL A 88 -3.37 -1.50 -3.22
C VAL A 88 -3.66 -0.92 -1.84
N ARG A 89 -2.64 -0.85 -1.00
CA ARG A 89 -2.70 -0.20 0.32
C ARG A 89 -1.59 0.84 0.42
N TYR A 90 -1.89 1.88 1.11
CA TYR A 90 -0.86 2.79 1.60
C TYR A 90 -0.19 2.14 2.81
N ASP A 91 1.10 2.29 2.93
CA ASP A 91 1.76 1.87 4.17
C ASP A 91 1.18 2.72 5.31
N ASP A 92 0.54 2.04 6.26
CA ASP A 92 -0.01 2.68 7.45
C ASP A 92 1.10 3.01 8.45
N THR A 93 2.25 2.38 8.31
CA THR A 93 3.43 2.59 9.16
C THR A 93 4.23 3.79 8.66
N VAL A 94 4.31 4.84 9.46
CA VAL A 94 4.99 6.08 9.10
C VAL A 94 5.85 6.59 10.26
N THR A 95 6.92 7.28 9.93
CA THR A 95 7.63 8.18 10.85
C THR A 95 6.87 9.49 11.01
N LEU A 96 7.18 10.31 12.02
CA LEU A 96 6.61 11.65 12.14
C LEU A 96 7.04 12.58 11.00
N GLU A 97 8.19 12.33 10.38
CA GLU A 97 8.66 13.09 9.22
C GLU A 97 7.80 12.80 7.99
N GLU A 98 7.59 11.53 7.66
CA GLU A 98 6.69 11.11 6.58
C GLU A 98 5.25 11.57 6.82
N ALA A 99 4.77 11.44 8.06
CA ALA A 99 3.44 11.92 8.44
C ALA A 99 3.31 13.44 8.23
N ALA A 100 4.34 14.21 8.56
CA ALA A 100 4.37 15.66 8.33
C ALA A 100 4.28 16.00 6.84
N GLN A 101 5.05 15.30 6.00
CA GLN A 101 4.98 15.43 4.55
C GLN A 101 3.57 15.12 4.02
N ARG A 102 2.95 14.01 4.47
CA ARG A 102 1.60 13.61 4.08
C ARG A 102 0.53 14.65 4.45
N CYS A 103 0.68 15.35 5.57
CA CYS A 103 -0.28 16.38 5.98
C CYS A 103 0.13 17.81 5.59
N GLY A 104 1.24 17.99 4.87
CA GLY A 104 1.72 19.31 4.44
C GLY A 104 2.10 20.22 5.61
N ARG A 105 2.56 19.63 6.72
CA ARG A 105 3.07 20.32 7.91
C ARG A 105 4.58 20.19 8.00
N SER A 106 5.22 21.03 8.79
CA SER A 106 6.62 20.80 9.14
C SER A 106 6.74 19.66 10.16
N HIS A 107 7.85 18.92 10.11
CA HIS A 107 8.16 17.88 11.10
C HIS A 107 8.10 18.43 12.52
N HIS A 108 8.64 19.65 12.74
CA HIS A 108 8.66 20.31 14.05
C HIS A 108 7.24 20.53 14.61
N GLU A 109 6.31 21.02 13.79
CA GLU A 109 4.91 21.23 14.21
C GLU A 109 4.24 19.92 14.62
N LEU A 110 4.49 18.83 13.87
CA LEU A 110 3.88 17.54 14.16
C LEU A 110 4.48 16.93 15.44
N VAL A 111 5.78 17.08 15.68
CA VAL A 111 6.46 16.67 16.92
C VAL A 111 5.91 17.42 18.12
N GLU A 112 5.74 18.75 18.04
CA GLU A 112 5.20 19.56 19.14
C GLU A 112 3.73 19.19 19.41
N LEU A 113 2.94 18.95 18.37
CA LEU A 113 1.57 18.43 18.49
C LEU A 113 1.54 17.09 19.22
N ALA A 114 2.40 16.15 18.80
CA ALA A 114 2.52 14.84 19.43
C ALA A 114 2.89 14.95 20.92
N LYS A 115 3.84 15.80 21.27
CA LYS A 115 4.25 16.03 22.67
C LYS A 115 3.16 16.66 23.51
N SER A 116 2.47 17.68 22.97
CA SER A 116 1.42 18.41 23.70
C SER A 116 0.19 17.57 23.99
N GLN A 117 -0.13 16.61 23.11
CA GLN A 117 -1.34 15.81 23.18
C GLN A 117 -1.14 14.37 23.68
N ARG A 118 0.08 13.92 23.92
CA ARG A 118 0.37 12.56 24.45
C ARG A 118 -0.35 12.23 25.79
N ARG A 119 -0.83 13.22 26.51
CA ARG A 119 -1.42 13.09 27.85
C ARG A 119 -2.95 13.09 27.87
N THR A 120 -3.61 13.26 26.74
CA THR A 120 -5.08 13.28 26.68
C THR A 120 -5.60 11.94 26.17
N ALA A 121 -6.75 11.47 26.71
CA ALA A 121 -7.34 10.18 26.33
C ALA A 121 -7.66 10.07 24.83
N ASP A 122 -7.97 11.22 24.19
CA ASP A 122 -8.22 11.36 22.76
C ASP A 122 -7.06 12.02 22.03
N GLY A 123 -5.85 11.94 22.56
CA GLY A 123 -4.69 12.65 22.09
C GLY A 123 -4.05 12.09 20.82
N PHE A 124 -2.85 12.59 20.56
CA PHE A 124 -2.03 12.09 19.44
C PHE A 124 -1.67 10.60 19.68
N PRO A 125 -1.69 9.75 18.63
CA PRO A 125 -1.42 8.32 18.79
C PRO A 125 -0.02 8.06 19.34
N GLN A 126 0.10 6.96 20.10
CA GLN A 126 1.38 6.45 20.55
C GLN A 126 2.08 5.73 19.37
N PRO A 127 3.43 5.67 19.36
CA PRO A 127 4.14 4.85 18.40
C PRO A 127 3.76 3.37 18.57
N GLU A 128 3.62 2.65 17.47
CA GLU A 128 3.31 1.22 17.46
C GLU A 128 4.57 0.36 17.57
N SER A 129 5.69 0.89 17.10
CA SER A 129 7.00 0.26 17.17
C SER A 129 8.10 1.31 17.15
N GLY A 130 9.35 0.89 17.36
CA GLY A 130 10.51 1.74 17.26
C GLY A 130 11.78 0.91 17.07
N SER A 131 12.71 1.43 16.27
CA SER A 131 14.03 0.85 16.04
C SER A 131 15.06 1.96 15.90
N ASP A 132 16.21 1.78 16.51
CA ASP A 132 17.36 2.70 16.41
C ASP A 132 17.05 4.19 16.69
N GLY A 133 16.10 4.43 17.62
CA GLY A 133 15.67 5.79 17.98
C GLY A 133 14.60 6.38 17.04
N THR A 134 14.17 5.65 16.03
CA THR A 134 13.07 6.03 15.13
C THR A 134 11.76 5.42 15.62
N GLU A 135 10.76 6.25 15.87
CA GLU A 135 9.41 5.83 16.26
C GLU A 135 8.51 5.70 15.02
N PHE A 136 7.75 4.60 14.93
CA PHE A 136 6.80 4.32 13.86
C PHE A 136 5.36 4.39 14.36
N TYR A 137 4.50 5.03 13.59
CA TYR A 137 3.11 5.34 13.93
C TYR A 137 2.16 4.81 12.85
N SER A 138 0.91 4.56 13.23
CA SER A 138 -0.16 4.34 12.25
C SER A 138 -0.61 5.68 11.65
N TRP A 139 -0.45 5.83 10.33
CA TRP A 139 -0.96 7.01 9.62
C TRP A 139 -2.46 7.22 9.81
N ARG A 140 -3.25 6.15 9.79
CA ARG A 140 -4.70 6.20 10.04
C ARG A 140 -5.03 6.82 11.38
N LYS A 141 -4.31 6.44 12.43
CA LYS A 141 -4.51 7.00 13.78
C LYS A 141 -4.08 8.47 13.84
N ILE A 142 -2.99 8.84 13.15
CA ILE A 142 -2.57 10.26 13.03
C ILE A 142 -3.62 11.06 12.29
N ALA A 143 -4.08 10.61 11.12
CA ALA A 143 -5.10 11.29 10.33
C ALA A 143 -6.41 11.48 11.10
N ALA A 144 -6.87 10.45 11.83
CA ALA A 144 -8.03 10.53 12.70
C ALA A 144 -7.84 11.54 13.85
N SER A 145 -6.63 11.63 14.42
CA SER A 145 -6.31 12.64 15.45
C SER A 145 -6.34 14.06 14.87
N LEU A 146 -5.73 14.27 13.70
CA LEU A 146 -5.73 15.55 13.00
C LEU A 146 -7.16 15.99 12.61
N ALA A 147 -8.00 15.06 12.17
CA ALA A 147 -9.40 15.36 11.82
C ALA A 147 -10.20 15.88 13.03
N ARG A 148 -9.96 15.33 14.23
CA ARG A 148 -10.57 15.83 15.49
C ARG A 148 -10.13 17.24 15.86
N LEU A 149 -8.96 17.65 15.39
CA LEU A 149 -8.43 19.01 15.58
C LEU A 149 -8.92 20.00 14.51
N GLY A 150 -9.83 19.57 13.63
CA GLY A 150 -10.35 20.40 12.54
C GLY A 150 -9.50 20.39 11.29
N ASP A 151 -8.45 19.60 11.25
CA ASP A 151 -7.59 19.40 10.07
C ASP A 151 -7.97 18.05 9.40
N ALA A 152 -9.12 18.05 8.73
CA ALA A 152 -9.62 16.86 8.05
C ALA A 152 -8.67 16.50 6.88
N ARG A 153 -7.88 15.48 7.07
CA ARG A 153 -7.06 14.88 6.03
C ARG A 153 -7.65 13.55 5.60
N THR A 154 -7.51 13.24 4.33
CA THR A 154 -7.93 11.95 3.82
C THR A 154 -7.04 10.86 4.41
N GLU A 155 -7.64 9.77 4.91
CA GLU A 155 -6.90 8.59 5.39
C GLU A 155 -6.03 7.97 4.29
N ALA A 156 -6.40 8.17 3.03
CA ALA A 156 -5.64 7.75 1.86
C ALA A 156 -5.67 8.83 0.77
N PRO A 157 -4.58 8.99 -0.02
CA PRO A 157 -4.56 9.85 -1.20
C PRO A 157 -5.65 9.43 -2.19
N ARG A 158 -6.24 10.40 -2.89
CA ARG A 158 -7.29 10.14 -3.90
C ARG A 158 -6.84 9.13 -4.95
N ASP A 159 -5.61 9.23 -5.41
CA ASP A 159 -5.02 8.33 -6.41
C ASP A 159 -4.99 6.88 -5.94
N LEU A 160 -4.64 6.66 -4.67
CA LEU A 160 -4.68 5.33 -4.07
C LEU A 160 -6.09 4.75 -4.04
N VAL A 161 -7.08 5.57 -3.64
CA VAL A 161 -8.50 5.14 -3.59
C VAL A 161 -9.00 4.78 -4.99
N ILE A 162 -8.62 5.56 -6.01
CA ILE A 162 -8.96 5.28 -7.42
C ILE A 162 -8.32 3.96 -7.85
N ALA A 163 -7.02 3.80 -7.61
CA ALA A 163 -6.28 2.60 -8.00
C ALA A 163 -6.83 1.34 -7.30
N ASP A 164 -7.05 1.38 -5.97
CA ASP A 164 -7.59 0.23 -5.24
C ASP A 164 -8.96 -0.19 -5.77
N ARG A 165 -9.86 0.76 -6.02
CA ARG A 165 -11.18 0.46 -6.58
C ARG A 165 -11.11 -0.07 -7.99
N ALA A 166 -10.22 0.45 -8.83
CA ALA A 166 -10.03 -0.04 -10.20
C ALA A 166 -9.50 -1.48 -10.22
N LEU A 167 -8.51 -1.79 -9.38
CA LEU A 167 -7.94 -3.12 -9.26
C LEU A 167 -8.98 -4.14 -8.74
N ARG A 168 -9.75 -3.79 -7.70
CA ARG A 168 -10.83 -4.64 -7.18
C ARG A 168 -11.96 -4.85 -8.17
N LEU A 169 -12.28 -3.82 -8.96
CA LEU A 169 -13.27 -3.96 -10.03
C LEU A 169 -12.76 -4.91 -11.12
N ALA A 170 -11.51 -4.74 -11.55
CA ALA A 170 -10.89 -5.62 -12.54
C ALA A 170 -10.88 -7.08 -12.06
N GLU A 171 -10.56 -7.32 -10.77
CA GLU A 171 -10.63 -8.65 -10.15
C GLU A 171 -12.06 -9.21 -10.15
N ALA A 172 -13.05 -8.39 -9.76
CA ALA A 172 -14.46 -8.82 -9.74
C ALA A 172 -15.03 -9.12 -11.12
N LEU A 173 -14.50 -8.49 -12.16
CA LEU A 173 -14.92 -8.71 -13.55
C LEU A 173 -14.23 -9.91 -14.19
N GLU A 174 -13.15 -10.42 -13.61
CA GLU A 174 -12.43 -11.56 -14.16
C GLU A 174 -13.29 -12.83 -14.08
N GLY A 175 -13.51 -13.44 -15.24
CA GLY A 175 -14.40 -14.60 -15.36
C GLY A 175 -15.88 -14.30 -15.19
N ALA A 176 -16.27 -13.04 -14.98
CA ALA A 176 -17.68 -12.65 -14.93
C ALA A 176 -18.21 -12.37 -16.35
N ASP A 177 -19.35 -12.95 -16.69
CA ASP A 177 -20.04 -12.69 -17.96
C ASP A 177 -20.84 -11.37 -17.87
N VAL A 178 -20.11 -10.25 -17.81
CA VAL A 178 -20.70 -8.90 -17.73
C VAL A 178 -20.60 -8.22 -19.09
N LEU A 179 -21.75 -7.92 -19.68
CA LEU A 179 -21.80 -7.23 -20.96
C LEU A 179 -21.21 -5.80 -20.84
N PRO A 180 -20.38 -5.37 -21.81
CA PRO A 180 -19.82 -4.01 -21.84
C PRO A 180 -20.88 -2.92 -21.68
N GLY A 181 -22.07 -3.05 -22.32
CA GLY A 181 -23.17 -2.10 -22.18
C GLY A 181 -23.70 -1.96 -20.76
N THR A 182 -23.63 -3.02 -19.94
CA THR A 182 -23.99 -2.97 -18.52
C THR A 182 -22.99 -2.12 -17.73
N LEU A 183 -21.69 -2.30 -17.98
CA LEU A 183 -20.64 -1.49 -17.34
C LEU A 183 -20.77 -0.01 -17.72
N HIS A 184 -21.07 0.27 -18.99
CA HIS A 184 -21.33 1.64 -19.44
C HIS A 184 -22.55 2.26 -18.73
N SER A 185 -23.63 1.50 -18.55
CA SER A 185 -24.82 1.95 -17.83
C SER A 185 -24.55 2.22 -16.34
N LEU A 186 -23.52 1.62 -15.77
CA LEU A 186 -23.01 1.89 -14.43
C LEU A 186 -22.06 3.10 -14.37
N GLY A 187 -21.88 3.81 -15.51
CA GLY A 187 -21.03 5.00 -15.59
C GLY A 187 -19.53 4.70 -15.76
N LEU A 188 -19.15 3.45 -16.09
CA LEU A 188 -17.77 3.11 -16.35
C LEU A 188 -17.44 3.42 -17.82
N PRO A 189 -16.41 4.24 -18.11
CA PRO A 189 -15.97 4.47 -19.47
C PRO A 189 -15.40 3.17 -20.03
N LEU A 190 -15.93 2.74 -21.17
CA LEU A 190 -15.33 1.67 -21.96
C LEU A 190 -14.33 2.32 -22.93
N ALA A 191 -13.08 1.88 -22.89
CA ALA A 191 -12.10 2.26 -23.90
C ALA A 191 -12.39 1.58 -25.23
#